data_7cb1c7748423b586ff551b1f3ebf4891
#
_entry.id   7cb1c7748423b586ff551b1f3ebf4891
#
_cell.length_a   1.000
_cell.length_b   1.000
_cell.length_c   1.000
_cell.angle_alpha   90.00
_cell.angle_beta   90.00
_cell.angle_gamma   90.00
#
_symmetry.space_group_name_H-M   'P 1'
#
loop_
_entity.id
_entity.type
_entity.pdbx_description
1 polymer ?
#
loop_
_entity_poly.entity_id
_entity_poly.type
_entity_poly.pdbx_seq_one_letter_code
_entity_poly.pdbx_strand_id
1 'polypeptide(L)'
;MNLVDSKYIGLVSSRLQKFKRVKPDLYNFRCPICGDSQKNKSKTRGYLYAVKADMNFRCHNCGASMTLSNFIKKIDPNLHKQYVFERFKDGKTGRGTVVEEPKFNFEAPKFKPKLDLPKASENDIARRYLEKRKLDPNKFYYTDKFKAWSNSHKKTFDDLTYDEPRIIIPLFYQNTLVGFQGRSLGPSKVKYITVMINDDAPKIYGLDTIRKSSPVFVTEGPFDSTFLRNSIAMCGADGDVGKWGVSTPVWVYDNEPRSKEITSRISN
;
A
#
# COMPACT_ATOMS: atom_id res chain seq x y z
N MET A 1 6.20 31.52 -4.31
CA MET A 1 4.78 31.57 -4.79
C MET A 1 4.38 33.01 -5.06
N ASN A 2 3.61 33.26 -6.12
CA ASN A 2 3.06 34.58 -6.47
C ASN A 2 1.83 34.89 -5.59
N LEU A 3 1.56 36.16 -5.33
CA LEU A 3 0.37 36.61 -4.57
C LEU A 3 -0.95 36.20 -5.24
N VAL A 4 -1.03 36.27 -6.57
CA VAL A 4 -2.21 35.83 -7.35
C VAL A 4 -2.43 34.33 -7.15
N ASP A 5 -1.39 33.51 -7.27
CA ASP A 5 -1.51 32.05 -7.05
C ASP A 5 -2.00 31.74 -5.62
N SER A 6 -1.45 32.42 -4.60
CA SER A 6 -1.86 32.27 -3.22
C SER A 6 -3.34 32.58 -2.99
N LYS A 7 -3.80 33.71 -3.57
CA LYS A 7 -5.20 34.15 -3.53
C LYS A 7 -6.12 33.08 -4.12
N TYR A 8 -5.81 32.60 -5.32
CA TYR A 8 -6.66 31.61 -5.99
C TYR A 8 -6.61 30.21 -5.44
N ILE A 9 -5.50 29.82 -4.80
CA ILE A 9 -5.46 28.59 -3.98
C ILE A 9 -6.41 28.73 -2.79
N GLY A 10 -6.43 29.88 -2.13
CA GLY A 10 -7.39 30.17 -1.07
C GLY A 10 -8.84 30.09 -1.54
N LEU A 11 -9.16 30.68 -2.71
CA LEU A 11 -10.52 30.65 -3.25
C LEU A 11 -10.97 29.25 -3.68
N VAL A 12 -10.09 28.43 -4.28
CA VAL A 12 -10.44 27.09 -4.70
C VAL A 12 -10.47 26.10 -3.53
N SER A 13 -9.83 26.42 -2.42
CA SER A 13 -9.72 25.52 -1.26
C SER A 13 -11.08 25.12 -0.67
N SER A 14 -12.07 26.02 -0.70
CA SER A 14 -13.43 25.74 -0.23
C SER A 14 -14.14 24.62 -0.99
N ARG A 15 -13.69 24.30 -2.21
CA ARG A 15 -14.20 23.21 -3.05
C ARG A 15 -13.40 21.92 -2.92
N LEU A 16 -12.33 21.92 -2.10
CA LEU A 16 -11.42 20.80 -1.93
C LEU A 16 -11.64 20.14 -0.58
N GLN A 17 -11.99 18.87 -0.58
CA GLN A 17 -12.21 18.12 0.65
C GLN A 17 -10.89 17.92 1.41
N LYS A 18 -10.90 18.14 2.72
CA LYS A 18 -9.76 17.98 3.62
C LYS A 18 -8.53 18.78 3.20
N PHE A 19 -8.75 19.97 2.67
CA PHE A 19 -7.67 20.88 2.32
C PHE A 19 -6.90 21.34 3.55
N LYS A 20 -5.57 21.22 3.50
CA LYS A 20 -4.67 21.70 4.56
C LYS A 20 -3.36 22.20 3.98
N ARG A 21 -2.77 23.23 4.58
CA ARG A 21 -1.41 23.66 4.31
C ARG A 21 -0.45 22.77 5.11
N VAL A 22 0.50 22.12 4.43
CA VAL A 22 1.49 21.23 5.04
C VAL A 22 2.77 21.97 5.36
N LYS A 23 3.19 22.83 4.42
CA LYS A 23 4.38 23.70 4.52
C LYS A 23 4.11 24.97 3.71
N PRO A 24 4.96 26.01 3.78
CA PRO A 24 4.92 27.08 2.81
C PRO A 24 4.92 26.52 1.39
N ASP A 25 4.02 26.97 0.55
CA ASP A 25 3.86 26.58 -0.86
C ASP A 25 3.60 25.07 -1.11
N LEU A 26 3.12 24.34 -0.07
CA LEU A 26 2.71 22.95 -0.17
C LEU A 26 1.37 22.74 0.53
N TYR A 27 0.38 22.28 -0.24
CA TYR A 27 -0.97 21.99 0.23
C TYR A 27 -1.34 20.56 -0.09
N ASN A 28 -2.12 19.93 0.79
CA ASN A 28 -2.59 18.57 0.64
C ASN A 28 -4.11 18.52 0.82
N PHE A 29 -4.77 17.71 0.02
CA PHE A 29 -6.23 17.56 0.02
C PHE A 29 -6.66 16.26 -0.65
N ARG A 30 -7.91 15.91 -0.50
CA ARG A 30 -8.50 14.77 -1.18
C ARG A 30 -8.63 15.10 -2.68
N CYS A 31 -8.10 14.25 -3.55
CA CYS A 31 -8.07 14.52 -4.99
C CYS A 31 -9.49 14.66 -5.57
N PRO A 32 -9.85 15.82 -6.18
CA PRO A 32 -11.18 16.01 -6.73
C PRO A 32 -11.40 15.28 -8.07
N ILE A 33 -10.31 14.75 -8.68
CA ILE A 33 -10.39 14.07 -9.97
C ILE A 33 -10.76 12.60 -9.80
N CYS A 34 -10.10 11.88 -8.88
CA CYS A 34 -10.33 10.46 -8.67
C CYS A 34 -11.03 10.13 -7.34
N GLY A 35 -11.29 11.13 -6.49
CA GLY A 35 -11.91 10.95 -5.19
C GLY A 35 -11.04 10.19 -4.18
N ASP A 36 -9.74 9.98 -4.47
CA ASP A 36 -8.83 9.19 -3.63
C ASP A 36 -9.32 7.75 -3.36
N SER A 37 -8.98 7.18 -2.21
CA SER A 37 -9.41 5.83 -1.84
C SER A 37 -10.91 5.77 -1.58
N GLN A 38 -11.60 4.83 -2.22
CA GLN A 38 -13.01 4.56 -1.98
C GLN A 38 -13.24 3.88 -0.62
N LYS A 39 -12.29 3.03 -0.20
CA LYS A 39 -12.36 2.30 1.07
C LYS A 39 -12.00 3.16 2.28
N ASN A 40 -11.06 4.10 2.12
CA ASN A 40 -10.61 4.95 3.20
C ASN A 40 -10.82 6.43 2.87
N LYS A 41 -11.91 7.00 3.37
CA LYS A 41 -12.30 8.41 3.18
C LYS A 41 -11.35 9.42 3.88
N SER A 42 -10.42 8.96 4.72
CA SER A 42 -9.45 9.84 5.38
C SER A 42 -8.22 10.15 4.53
N LYS A 43 -7.93 9.37 3.49
CA LYS A 43 -6.75 9.55 2.64
C LYS A 43 -6.84 10.80 1.78
N THR A 44 -5.71 11.53 1.73
CA THR A 44 -5.53 12.76 0.97
C THR A 44 -4.24 12.66 0.16
N ARG A 45 -4.34 12.46 -1.16
CA ARG A 45 -3.21 12.24 -2.07
C ARG A 45 -3.13 13.27 -3.21
N GLY A 46 -3.97 14.29 -3.18
CA GLY A 46 -3.87 15.47 -4.01
C GLY A 46 -2.95 16.51 -3.37
N TYR A 47 -2.04 17.09 -4.15
CA TYR A 47 -1.10 18.11 -3.69
C TYR A 47 -1.07 19.29 -4.64
N LEU A 48 -1.00 20.51 -4.08
CA LEU A 48 -0.53 21.72 -4.77
C LEU A 48 0.84 22.08 -4.19
N TYR A 49 1.81 22.32 -5.06
CA TYR A 49 3.21 22.56 -4.69
C TYR A 49 3.88 23.52 -5.67
N ALA A 50 4.89 24.25 -5.19
CA ALA A 50 5.65 25.17 -6.01
C ALA A 50 6.72 24.45 -6.83
N VAL A 51 6.84 24.83 -8.11
CA VAL A 51 7.96 24.46 -8.99
C VAL A 51 8.49 25.75 -9.59
N LYS A 52 9.69 26.14 -9.21
CA LYS A 52 10.24 27.48 -9.54
C LYS A 52 9.28 28.59 -9.07
N ALA A 53 8.74 29.39 -9.99
CA ALA A 53 7.83 30.48 -9.68
C ALA A 53 6.36 30.10 -9.76
N ASP A 54 6.02 28.92 -10.26
CA ASP A 54 4.64 28.49 -10.54
C ASP A 54 4.16 27.41 -9.59
N MET A 55 2.83 27.32 -9.42
CA MET A 55 2.19 26.27 -8.64
C MET A 55 1.64 25.17 -9.54
N ASN A 56 1.81 23.93 -9.13
CA ASN A 56 1.38 22.74 -9.85
C ASN A 56 0.55 21.82 -8.97
N PHE A 57 -0.35 21.08 -9.60
CA PHE A 57 -1.12 20.00 -8.98
C PHE A 57 -0.57 18.63 -9.37
N ARG A 58 -0.54 17.72 -8.40
CA ARG A 58 -0.31 16.28 -8.65
C ARG A 58 -1.13 15.43 -7.67
N CYS A 59 -1.67 14.32 -8.17
CA CYS A 59 -2.29 13.30 -7.35
C CYS A 59 -1.46 12.01 -7.36
N HIS A 60 -1.08 11.52 -6.18
CA HIS A 60 -0.32 10.28 -6.03
C HIS A 60 -1.20 9.01 -6.10
N ASN A 61 -2.52 9.17 -6.26
CA ASN A 61 -3.41 8.03 -6.45
C ASN A 61 -3.66 7.74 -7.94
N CYS A 62 -4.06 8.75 -8.70
CA CYS A 62 -4.41 8.57 -10.12
C CYS A 62 -3.35 9.07 -11.09
N GLY A 63 -2.21 9.61 -10.60
CA GLY A 63 -1.13 10.12 -11.43
C GLY A 63 -1.43 11.46 -12.12
N ALA A 64 -2.64 12.02 -12.00
CA ALA A 64 -3.00 13.29 -12.63
C ALA A 64 -2.04 14.40 -12.19
N SER A 65 -1.47 15.11 -13.18
CA SER A 65 -0.54 16.24 -12.98
C SER A 65 -0.88 17.37 -13.94
N MET A 66 -0.89 18.60 -13.44
CA MET A 66 -1.18 19.80 -14.25
C MET A 66 -0.77 21.07 -13.55
N THR A 67 -0.71 22.18 -14.31
CA THR A 67 -0.49 23.53 -13.76
C THR A 67 -1.67 23.96 -12.89
N LEU A 68 -1.43 24.92 -11.97
CA LEU A 68 -2.51 25.51 -11.16
C LEU A 68 -3.64 26.07 -12.04
N SER A 69 -3.32 26.71 -13.15
CA SER A 69 -4.30 27.22 -14.10
C SER A 69 -5.26 26.13 -14.60
N ASN A 70 -4.71 25.02 -15.07
CA ASN A 70 -5.51 23.88 -15.55
C ASN A 70 -6.28 23.19 -14.42
N PHE A 71 -5.71 23.16 -13.23
CA PHE A 71 -6.38 22.62 -12.06
C PHE A 71 -7.60 23.47 -11.67
N ILE A 72 -7.43 24.80 -11.57
CA ILE A 72 -8.55 25.72 -11.29
C ILE A 72 -9.63 25.61 -12.37
N LYS A 73 -9.23 25.56 -13.66
CA LYS A 73 -10.17 25.38 -14.78
C LYS A 73 -11.02 24.12 -14.62
N LYS A 74 -10.43 23.04 -14.12
CA LYS A 74 -11.12 21.76 -13.95
C LYS A 74 -12.09 21.77 -12.76
N ILE A 75 -11.79 22.54 -11.70
CA ILE A 75 -12.64 22.65 -10.50
C ILE A 75 -13.72 23.70 -10.67
N ASP A 76 -13.35 24.87 -11.18
CA ASP A 76 -14.25 26.00 -11.38
C ASP A 76 -13.82 26.83 -12.60
N PRO A 77 -14.51 26.66 -13.74
CA PRO A 77 -14.21 27.41 -14.96
C PRO A 77 -14.40 28.93 -14.82
N ASN A 78 -15.31 29.39 -13.94
CA ASN A 78 -15.53 30.82 -13.74
C ASN A 78 -14.40 31.45 -12.92
N LEU A 79 -13.97 30.76 -11.87
CA LEU A 79 -12.79 31.15 -11.07
C LEU A 79 -11.53 31.19 -11.97
N HIS A 80 -11.42 30.24 -12.90
CA HIS A 80 -10.29 30.18 -13.84
C HIS A 80 -10.21 31.42 -14.73
N LYS A 81 -11.35 31.95 -15.25
CA LYS A 81 -11.37 33.17 -16.07
C LYS A 81 -10.81 34.37 -15.29
N GLN A 82 -11.20 34.50 -14.03
CA GLN A 82 -10.71 35.55 -13.14
C GLN A 82 -9.21 35.38 -12.85
N TYR A 83 -8.76 34.17 -12.59
CA TYR A 83 -7.35 33.83 -12.34
C TYR A 83 -6.44 34.20 -13.53
N VAL A 84 -6.85 33.82 -14.75
CA VAL A 84 -6.08 34.13 -15.97
C VAL A 84 -6.00 35.63 -16.19
N PHE A 85 -7.10 36.34 -15.97
CA PHE A 85 -7.16 37.79 -16.13
C PHE A 85 -6.27 38.54 -15.12
N GLU A 86 -6.27 38.12 -13.84
CA GLU A 86 -5.37 38.71 -12.82
C GLU A 86 -3.90 38.41 -13.12
N ARG A 87 -3.57 37.21 -13.53
CA ARG A 87 -2.18 36.86 -13.92
C ARG A 87 -1.71 37.67 -15.13
N PHE A 88 -2.59 37.93 -16.07
CA PHE A 88 -2.28 38.76 -17.23
C PHE A 88 -1.98 40.21 -16.80
N LYS A 89 -2.80 40.80 -15.92
CA LYS A 89 -2.56 42.13 -15.34
C LYS A 89 -1.22 42.23 -14.60
N ASP A 90 -0.78 41.16 -13.96
CA ASP A 90 0.51 41.07 -13.26
C ASP A 90 1.72 40.84 -14.20
N GLY A 91 1.52 40.95 -15.54
CA GLY A 91 2.57 40.80 -16.55
C GLY A 91 3.07 39.33 -16.72
N LYS A 92 2.35 38.36 -16.18
CA LYS A 92 2.68 36.93 -16.29
C LYS A 92 1.78 36.28 -17.33
N THR A 93 2.29 36.15 -18.55
CA THR A 93 1.59 35.43 -19.62
C THR A 93 1.41 33.97 -19.24
N GLY A 94 0.18 33.46 -19.36
CA GLY A 94 -0.20 32.06 -18.97
C GLY A 94 0.31 30.96 -19.92
N ARG A 95 1.48 31.13 -20.54
CA ARG A 95 2.17 30.03 -21.23
C ARG A 95 2.82 29.20 -20.15
N GLY A 96 2.20 28.02 -19.90
CA GLY A 96 2.74 27.04 -19.01
C GLY A 96 4.17 26.67 -19.41
N THR A 97 5.11 26.87 -18.52
CA THR A 97 6.42 26.19 -18.59
C THR A 97 6.16 24.71 -18.74
N VAL A 98 6.86 24.06 -19.68
CA VAL A 98 6.92 22.59 -19.74
C VAL A 98 7.43 22.14 -18.37
N VAL A 99 6.55 21.54 -17.60
CA VAL A 99 6.91 21.02 -16.28
C VAL A 99 7.67 19.74 -16.56
N GLU A 100 9.00 19.76 -16.46
CA GLU A 100 9.74 18.53 -16.23
C GLU A 100 9.08 17.82 -15.04
N GLU A 101 8.71 16.57 -15.20
CA GLU A 101 8.12 15.81 -14.10
C GLU A 101 9.04 15.94 -12.89
N PRO A 102 8.57 16.56 -11.79
CA PRO A 102 9.42 16.64 -10.62
C PRO A 102 9.72 15.21 -10.19
N LYS A 103 10.98 14.80 -10.31
CA LYS A 103 11.49 13.61 -9.67
C LYS A 103 11.43 13.89 -8.17
N PHE A 104 10.26 13.70 -7.58
CA PHE A 104 10.18 13.59 -6.13
C PHE A 104 10.88 12.28 -5.76
N ASN A 105 12.14 12.36 -5.40
CA ASN A 105 12.69 11.44 -4.45
C ASN A 105 11.99 11.76 -3.11
N PHE A 106 10.73 11.37 -2.99
CA PHE A 106 10.27 10.90 -1.71
C PHE A 106 11.07 9.61 -1.51
N GLU A 107 12.24 9.71 -0.92
CA GLU A 107 12.63 8.66 -0.03
C GLU A 107 11.44 8.57 0.92
N ALA A 108 10.51 7.66 0.66
CA ALA A 108 9.63 7.17 1.71
C ALA A 108 10.56 7.00 2.90
N PRO A 109 10.23 7.59 4.08
CA PRO A 109 11.11 7.44 5.21
C PRO A 109 11.48 5.98 5.19
N LYS A 110 12.80 5.68 5.07
CA LYS A 110 13.35 4.33 5.05
C LYS A 110 13.21 3.78 6.45
N PHE A 111 12.00 3.77 6.96
CA PHE A 111 11.57 2.76 7.88
C PHE A 111 11.51 1.50 7.03
N LYS A 112 12.67 0.88 6.82
CA LYS A 112 12.68 -0.57 6.75
C LYS A 112 12.15 -0.95 8.12
N PRO A 113 10.91 -1.38 8.29
CA PRO A 113 10.50 -1.98 9.54
C PRO A 113 11.39 -3.21 9.61
N LYS A 114 12.50 -3.07 10.34
CA LYS A 114 13.42 -4.15 10.61
C LYS A 114 12.57 -5.13 11.38
N LEU A 115 12.39 -6.32 10.85
CA LEU A 115 11.81 -7.39 11.63
C LEU A 115 12.82 -7.67 12.74
N ASP A 116 12.64 -6.99 13.87
CA ASP A 116 13.47 -7.17 15.06
C ASP A 116 12.94 -8.38 15.85
N LEU A 117 12.97 -9.53 15.19
CA LEU A 117 12.56 -10.81 15.72
C LEU A 117 13.64 -11.86 15.46
N PRO A 118 13.81 -12.82 16.37
CA PRO A 118 14.64 -13.98 16.13
C PRO A 118 14.07 -14.80 14.96
N LYS A 119 14.95 -15.47 14.24
CA LYS A 119 14.55 -16.49 13.27
C LYS A 119 13.85 -17.63 14.00
N ALA A 120 12.89 -18.25 13.33
CA ALA A 120 12.21 -19.42 13.88
C ALA A 120 13.16 -20.60 14.13
N SER A 121 14.30 -20.64 13.42
CA SER A 121 15.39 -21.59 13.66
C SER A 121 16.10 -21.42 15.02
N GLU A 122 16.04 -20.23 15.61
CA GLU A 122 16.65 -19.91 16.90
C GLU A 122 15.76 -20.26 18.10
N ASN A 123 14.47 -20.57 17.86
CA ASN A 123 13.54 -21.00 18.88
C ASN A 123 13.19 -22.48 18.70
N ASP A 124 13.43 -23.30 19.72
CA ASP A 124 13.26 -24.77 19.65
C ASP A 124 11.84 -25.21 19.32
N ILE A 125 10.83 -24.52 19.85
CA ILE A 125 9.42 -24.89 19.63
C ILE A 125 9.04 -24.56 18.18
N ALA A 126 9.36 -23.37 17.72
CA ALA A 126 9.09 -22.92 16.37
C ALA A 126 9.85 -23.76 15.32
N ARG A 127 11.14 -24.03 15.60
CA ARG A 127 11.98 -24.87 14.74
C ARG A 127 11.38 -26.27 14.58
N ARG A 128 11.10 -26.98 15.67
CA ARG A 128 10.51 -28.33 15.63
C ARG A 128 9.15 -28.36 14.94
N TYR A 129 8.34 -27.32 15.14
CA TYR A 129 7.04 -27.19 14.48
C TYR A 129 7.19 -27.09 12.96
N LEU A 130 8.15 -26.30 12.47
CA LEU A 130 8.39 -26.11 11.04
C LEU A 130 9.07 -27.33 10.42
N GLU A 131 10.09 -27.91 11.08
CA GLU A 131 10.77 -29.13 10.63
C GLU A 131 9.82 -30.32 10.50
N LYS A 132 8.91 -30.51 11.46
CA LYS A 132 7.85 -31.54 11.37
C LYS A 132 6.99 -31.38 10.12
N ARG A 133 6.85 -30.15 9.63
CA ARG A 133 6.13 -29.81 8.40
C ARG A 133 7.02 -29.77 7.16
N LYS A 134 8.30 -30.12 7.30
CA LYS A 134 9.33 -30.06 6.23
C LYS A 134 9.52 -28.65 5.67
N LEU A 135 9.33 -27.64 6.51
CA LEU A 135 9.53 -26.21 6.18
C LEU A 135 10.90 -25.77 6.68
N ASP A 136 11.56 -24.88 5.95
CA ASP A 136 12.83 -24.28 6.35
C ASP A 136 12.59 -23.20 7.44
N PRO A 137 13.05 -23.42 8.70
CA PRO A 137 12.83 -22.47 9.78
C PRO A 137 13.51 -21.10 9.58
N ASN A 138 14.53 -21.04 8.72
CA ASN A 138 15.25 -19.79 8.45
C ASN A 138 14.44 -18.79 7.61
N LYS A 139 13.38 -19.23 6.95
CA LYS A 139 12.49 -18.37 6.17
C LYS A 139 11.47 -17.60 7.01
N PHE A 140 11.29 -18.00 8.27
CA PHE A 140 10.27 -17.48 9.16
C PHE A 140 10.89 -16.88 10.41
N TYR A 141 10.06 -16.16 11.18
CA TYR A 141 10.45 -15.55 12.45
C TYR A 141 9.53 -16.04 13.56
N TYR A 142 9.86 -15.71 14.78
CA TYR A 142 9.12 -16.16 15.95
C TYR A 142 8.91 -15.00 16.94
N THR A 143 7.75 -14.99 17.59
CA THR A 143 7.48 -14.11 18.73
C THR A 143 6.67 -14.86 19.79
N ASP A 144 7.01 -14.63 21.06
CA ASP A 144 6.25 -15.18 22.20
C ASP A 144 4.93 -14.41 22.40
N LYS A 145 4.89 -13.12 22.02
CA LYS A 145 3.78 -12.20 22.24
C LYS A 145 3.37 -11.55 20.94
N PHE A 146 2.52 -12.24 20.18
CA PHE A 146 2.13 -11.82 18.84
C PHE A 146 1.38 -10.48 18.83
N LYS A 147 0.40 -10.31 19.72
CA LYS A 147 -0.42 -9.10 19.74
C LYS A 147 0.40 -7.86 20.14
N ALA A 148 1.22 -8.00 21.20
CA ALA A 148 2.08 -6.91 21.67
C ALA A 148 3.10 -6.50 20.59
N TRP A 149 3.73 -7.50 19.95
CA TRP A 149 4.66 -7.23 18.88
C TRP A 149 3.97 -6.62 17.65
N SER A 150 2.80 -7.10 17.26
CA SER A 150 2.03 -6.52 16.15
C SER A 150 1.69 -5.06 16.39
N ASN A 151 1.31 -4.72 17.62
CA ASN A 151 0.95 -3.35 17.99
C ASN A 151 2.15 -2.38 17.95
N SER A 152 3.39 -2.86 18.06
CA SER A 152 4.58 -2.02 17.85
C SER A 152 4.74 -1.57 16.40
N HIS A 153 4.14 -2.29 15.45
CA HIS A 153 4.18 -1.97 14.02
C HIS A 153 2.90 -1.24 13.57
N LYS A 154 1.75 -1.73 14.04
CA LYS A 154 0.45 -1.14 13.75
C LYS A 154 -0.52 -1.50 14.87
N LYS A 155 -1.08 -0.50 15.55
CA LYS A 155 -2.12 -0.72 16.56
C LYS A 155 -3.28 -1.52 15.94
N THR A 156 -3.42 -2.77 16.33
CA THR A 156 -4.39 -3.74 15.77
C THR A 156 -5.23 -4.40 16.87
N PHE A 157 -4.62 -4.63 18.03
CA PHE A 157 -5.25 -5.33 19.15
C PHE A 157 -5.38 -4.39 20.34
N ASP A 158 -6.60 -4.31 20.89
CA ASP A 158 -6.86 -3.55 22.10
C ASP A 158 -6.66 -4.40 23.35
N ASP A 159 -7.03 -5.68 23.29
CA ASP A 159 -6.86 -6.63 24.40
C ASP A 159 -5.61 -7.49 24.20
N LEU A 160 -4.68 -7.35 25.13
CA LEU A 160 -3.42 -8.10 25.19
C LEU A 160 -3.40 -9.18 26.28
N THR A 161 -4.51 -9.41 26.98
CA THR A 161 -4.61 -10.32 28.13
C THR A 161 -4.22 -11.76 27.74
N TYR A 162 -4.65 -12.21 26.58
CA TYR A 162 -4.29 -13.50 26.00
C TYR A 162 -3.45 -13.28 24.75
N ASP A 163 -2.14 -13.24 24.91
CA ASP A 163 -1.19 -13.12 23.82
C ASP A 163 -0.40 -14.40 23.66
N GLU A 164 -0.55 -15.03 22.52
CA GLU A 164 0.01 -16.36 22.26
C GLU A 164 1.24 -16.29 21.34
N PRO A 165 2.18 -17.26 21.49
CA PRO A 165 3.31 -17.35 20.59
C PRO A 165 2.89 -17.72 19.17
N ARG A 166 3.52 -17.09 18.19
CA ARG A 166 3.25 -17.36 16.77
C ARG A 166 4.52 -17.35 15.92
N ILE A 167 4.48 -18.12 14.85
CA ILE A 167 5.42 -18.00 13.74
C ILE A 167 4.99 -16.80 12.90
N ILE A 168 5.94 -15.94 12.58
CA ILE A 168 5.73 -14.75 11.76
C ILE A 168 6.20 -15.02 10.34
N ILE A 169 5.29 -14.83 9.42
CA ILE A 169 5.47 -14.95 7.98
C ILE A 169 5.44 -13.53 7.40
N PRO A 170 6.59 -12.95 7.05
CA PRO A 170 6.64 -11.57 6.57
C PRO A 170 6.11 -11.46 5.14
N LEU A 171 5.39 -10.39 4.85
CA LEU A 171 4.93 -10.02 3.52
C LEU A 171 5.76 -8.86 3.02
N PHE A 172 6.57 -9.11 1.99
CA PHE A 172 7.40 -8.09 1.36
C PHE A 172 6.82 -7.68 0.01
N TYR A 173 6.91 -6.40 -0.28
CA TYR A 173 6.62 -5.83 -1.59
C TYR A 173 7.61 -4.71 -1.89
N GLN A 174 8.32 -4.82 -3.03
CA GLN A 174 9.40 -3.91 -3.42
C GLN A 174 10.48 -3.77 -2.32
N ASN A 175 10.92 -4.91 -1.79
CA ASN A 175 11.90 -5.02 -0.69
C ASN A 175 11.50 -4.27 0.61
N THR A 176 10.22 -3.95 0.78
CA THR A 176 9.69 -3.31 1.99
C THR A 176 8.72 -4.26 2.68
N LEU A 177 8.81 -4.37 4.01
CA LEU A 177 7.83 -5.11 4.81
C LEU A 177 6.50 -4.35 4.78
N VAL A 178 5.49 -4.93 4.14
CA VAL A 178 4.16 -4.31 3.99
C VAL A 178 3.11 -4.90 4.91
N GLY A 179 3.40 -6.05 5.49
CA GLY A 179 2.54 -6.74 6.43
C GLY A 179 3.19 -8.04 6.90
N PHE A 180 2.47 -8.78 7.69
CA PHE A 180 2.89 -10.10 8.15
C PHE A 180 1.68 -10.96 8.51
N GLN A 181 1.88 -12.27 8.51
CA GLN A 181 0.88 -13.23 8.97
C GLN A 181 1.44 -14.01 10.16
N GLY A 182 0.67 -14.09 11.26
CA GLY A 182 1.00 -14.84 12.44
C GLY A 182 0.32 -16.22 12.45
N ARG A 183 1.08 -17.32 12.41
CA ARG A 183 0.59 -18.68 12.50
C ARG A 183 0.70 -19.20 13.93
N SER A 184 -0.41 -19.67 14.51
CA SER A 184 -0.41 -20.32 15.83
C SER A 184 0.37 -21.63 15.82
N LEU A 185 1.09 -21.92 16.92
CA LEU A 185 1.87 -23.14 17.10
C LEU A 185 1.02 -24.29 17.67
N GLY A 186 -0.05 -23.95 18.37
CA GLY A 186 -0.95 -24.89 19.02
C GLY A 186 -2.42 -24.69 18.65
N PRO A 187 -3.34 -25.32 19.40
CA PRO A 187 -4.78 -25.06 19.26
C PRO A 187 -5.08 -23.59 19.51
N SER A 188 -5.68 -22.94 18.55
CA SER A 188 -6.08 -21.53 18.63
C SER A 188 -7.39 -21.36 17.89
N LYS A 189 -8.25 -20.44 18.39
CA LYS A 189 -9.51 -20.09 17.72
C LYS A 189 -9.25 -19.52 16.31
N VAL A 190 -8.14 -18.81 16.15
CA VAL A 190 -7.74 -18.20 14.87
C VAL A 190 -6.36 -18.71 14.49
N LYS A 191 -6.33 -19.64 13.56
CA LYS A 191 -5.12 -20.31 13.08
C LYS A 191 -4.11 -19.37 12.42
N TYR A 192 -4.59 -18.44 11.62
CA TYR A 192 -3.81 -17.40 10.95
C TYR A 192 -4.39 -16.02 11.22
N ILE A 193 -3.54 -15.06 11.55
CA ILE A 193 -3.91 -13.65 11.69
C ILE A 193 -3.00 -12.85 10.77
N THR A 194 -3.58 -12.08 9.86
CA THR A 194 -2.82 -11.22 8.94
C THR A 194 -2.97 -9.76 9.35
N VAL A 195 -1.85 -9.08 9.52
CA VAL A 195 -1.77 -7.65 9.82
C VAL A 195 -1.06 -6.96 8.67
N MET A 196 -1.73 -5.99 8.05
CA MET A 196 -1.13 -5.17 7.00
C MET A 196 -0.64 -3.85 7.59
N ILE A 197 0.65 -3.58 7.50
CA ILE A 197 1.25 -2.29 7.88
C ILE A 197 0.82 -1.22 6.87
N ASN A 198 0.86 -1.57 5.59
CA ASN A 198 0.34 -0.74 4.50
C ASN A 198 -0.92 -1.40 3.90
N ASP A 199 -2.08 -0.79 4.12
CA ASP A 199 -3.37 -1.32 3.65
C ASP A 199 -3.55 -1.29 2.12
N ASP A 200 -2.73 -0.51 1.40
CA ASP A 200 -2.76 -0.42 -0.06
C ASP A 200 -1.80 -1.42 -0.74
N ALA A 201 -0.97 -2.10 0.04
CA ALA A 201 -0.01 -3.08 -0.46
C ALA A 201 -0.68 -4.45 -0.72
N PRO A 202 -0.07 -5.30 -1.56
CA PRO A 202 -0.58 -6.63 -1.80
C PRO A 202 -0.51 -7.51 -0.54
N LYS A 203 -1.61 -8.18 -0.24
CA LYS A 203 -1.70 -9.18 0.84
C LYS A 203 -1.25 -10.55 0.30
N ILE A 204 -0.05 -10.58 -0.24
CA ILE A 204 0.49 -11.72 -0.96
C ILE A 204 1.87 -12.04 -0.41
N TYR A 205 2.11 -13.31 -0.08
CA TYR A 205 3.42 -13.81 0.33
C TYR A 205 4.25 -14.19 -0.91
N GLY A 206 5.55 -13.87 -0.91
CA GLY A 206 6.50 -14.32 -1.91
C GLY A 206 6.54 -13.47 -3.21
N LEU A 207 5.80 -12.37 -3.29
CA LEU A 207 5.67 -11.57 -4.52
C LEU A 207 7.00 -10.99 -5.03
N ASP A 208 7.95 -10.70 -4.15
CA ASP A 208 9.27 -10.17 -4.52
C ASP A 208 10.26 -11.26 -4.98
N THR A 209 9.92 -12.54 -4.82
CA THR A 209 10.84 -13.66 -5.09
C THR A 209 10.54 -14.38 -6.40
N ILE A 210 9.44 -14.02 -7.07
CA ILE A 210 8.99 -14.70 -8.30
C ILE A 210 9.56 -14.08 -9.58
N ARG A 211 9.65 -14.91 -10.62
CA ARG A 211 9.87 -14.48 -12.00
C ARG A 211 8.52 -14.30 -12.70
N LYS A 212 8.09 -13.06 -12.85
CA LYS A 212 6.78 -12.71 -13.41
C LYS A 212 6.62 -13.07 -14.91
N SER A 213 7.73 -13.29 -15.61
CA SER A 213 7.76 -13.72 -17.03
C SER A 213 7.53 -15.24 -17.22
N SER A 214 7.38 -15.99 -16.14
CA SER A 214 7.14 -17.44 -16.15
C SER A 214 5.83 -17.76 -15.43
N PRO A 215 5.21 -18.92 -15.63
CA PRO A 215 4.05 -19.33 -14.88
C PRO A 215 4.31 -19.26 -13.37
N VAL A 216 3.38 -18.64 -12.64
CA VAL A 216 3.45 -18.43 -11.20
C VAL A 216 2.39 -19.29 -10.51
N PHE A 217 2.83 -20.18 -9.64
CA PHE A 217 1.92 -20.99 -8.84
C PHE A 217 1.33 -20.12 -7.70
N VAL A 218 0.01 -20.16 -7.57
CA VAL A 218 -0.73 -19.39 -6.57
C VAL A 218 -1.41 -20.34 -5.61
N THR A 219 -0.99 -20.33 -4.34
CA THR A 219 -1.57 -21.16 -3.27
C THR A 219 -2.41 -20.31 -2.31
N GLU A 220 -3.23 -20.94 -1.47
CA GLU A 220 -3.99 -20.26 -0.45
C GLU A 220 -3.09 -19.86 0.74
N GLY A 221 -2.22 -20.77 1.17
CA GLY A 221 -1.37 -20.61 2.34
C GLY A 221 0.11 -20.36 2.03
N PRO A 222 0.80 -19.48 2.80
CA PRO A 222 2.22 -19.24 2.62
C PRO A 222 3.10 -20.47 2.79
N PHE A 223 2.73 -21.39 3.68
CA PHE A 223 3.49 -22.63 3.89
C PHE A 223 3.46 -23.51 2.65
N ASP A 224 2.31 -23.61 2.00
CA ASP A 224 2.11 -24.46 0.82
C ASP A 224 2.92 -23.92 -0.38
N SER A 225 2.99 -22.60 -0.52
CA SER A 225 3.80 -21.97 -1.56
C SER A 225 5.29 -22.32 -1.44
N THR A 226 5.81 -22.57 -0.24
CA THR A 226 7.24 -22.86 -0.08
C THR A 226 7.68 -24.19 -0.68
N PHE A 227 6.75 -25.10 -1.00
CA PHE A 227 7.03 -26.37 -1.67
C PHE A 227 7.05 -26.27 -3.19
N LEU A 228 6.60 -25.15 -3.73
CA LEU A 228 6.53 -24.90 -5.17
C LEU A 228 7.60 -23.92 -5.63
N ARG A 229 8.13 -24.12 -6.83
CA ARG A 229 9.02 -23.17 -7.46
C ARG A 229 8.18 -22.03 -8.07
N ASN A 230 8.72 -20.80 -8.04
CA ASN A 230 8.08 -19.63 -8.63
C ASN A 230 6.62 -19.45 -8.16
N SER A 231 6.43 -19.37 -6.86
CA SER A 231 5.12 -19.42 -6.23
C SER A 231 4.86 -18.25 -5.28
N ILE A 232 3.60 -17.94 -5.11
CA ILE A 232 3.07 -16.96 -4.16
C ILE A 232 1.91 -17.56 -3.37
N ALA A 233 1.54 -16.90 -2.27
CA ALA A 233 0.33 -17.27 -1.52
C ALA A 233 -0.55 -16.06 -1.21
N MET A 234 -1.87 -16.26 -1.26
CA MET A 234 -2.88 -15.20 -1.17
C MET A 234 -3.22 -14.75 0.25
N CYS A 235 -2.64 -15.22 1.29
CA CYS A 235 -2.79 -14.80 2.70
C CYS A 235 -4.20 -14.31 3.11
N GLY A 236 -5.27 -14.93 2.59
CA GLY A 236 -6.66 -14.51 2.80
C GLY A 236 -7.06 -13.29 1.96
N ALA A 237 -6.41 -13.03 0.85
CA ALA A 237 -6.83 -12.06 -0.14
C ALA A 237 -7.64 -12.77 -1.24
N ASP A 238 -8.85 -12.29 -1.48
CA ASP A 238 -9.52 -12.56 -2.76
C ASP A 238 -8.99 -11.53 -3.74
N GLY A 239 -8.37 -11.96 -4.83
CA GLY A 239 -7.90 -10.92 -5.70
C GLY A 239 -7.19 -11.33 -6.97
N ASP A 240 -7.30 -10.43 -7.89
CA ASP A 240 -6.62 -10.44 -9.16
C ASP A 240 -5.11 -10.21 -8.96
N VAL A 241 -4.34 -11.30 -9.04
CA VAL A 241 -2.86 -11.25 -8.98
C VAL A 241 -2.27 -10.52 -10.19
N GLY A 242 -3.04 -10.36 -11.27
CA GLY A 242 -2.66 -9.59 -12.46
C GLY A 242 -2.34 -8.13 -12.13
N LYS A 243 -3.05 -7.53 -11.17
CA LYS A 243 -2.75 -6.17 -10.66
C LYS A 243 -1.32 -5.99 -10.15
N TRP A 244 -0.68 -7.09 -9.76
CA TRP A 244 0.67 -7.12 -9.22
C TRP A 244 1.69 -7.64 -10.23
N GLY A 245 1.27 -7.77 -11.50
CA GLY A 245 2.12 -8.13 -12.63
C GLY A 245 2.33 -9.63 -12.81
N VAL A 246 1.45 -10.46 -12.27
CA VAL A 246 1.42 -11.91 -12.52
C VAL A 246 0.48 -12.16 -13.70
N SER A 247 1.05 -12.39 -14.88
CA SER A 247 0.29 -12.56 -16.12
C SER A 247 -0.20 -13.99 -16.39
N THR A 248 0.51 -14.98 -15.85
CA THR A 248 0.22 -16.41 -16.03
C THR A 248 0.11 -17.13 -14.68
N PRO A 249 -0.96 -16.89 -13.90
CA PRO A 249 -1.17 -17.60 -12.65
C PRO A 249 -1.63 -19.04 -12.89
N VAL A 250 -1.04 -19.96 -12.12
CA VAL A 250 -1.46 -21.35 -12.02
C VAL A 250 -1.99 -21.59 -10.61
N TRP A 251 -3.30 -21.68 -10.49
CA TRP A 251 -3.95 -21.83 -9.19
C TRP A 251 -3.80 -23.26 -8.64
N VAL A 252 -3.37 -23.35 -7.39
CA VAL A 252 -3.20 -24.58 -6.64
C VAL A 252 -4.04 -24.49 -5.38
N TYR A 253 -5.20 -25.09 -5.42
CA TYR A 253 -6.15 -25.09 -4.30
C TYR A 253 -5.88 -26.24 -3.33
N ASP A 254 -6.30 -26.05 -2.09
CA ASP A 254 -6.29 -27.13 -1.09
C ASP A 254 -7.20 -28.26 -1.54
N ASN A 255 -6.80 -29.49 -1.28
CA ASN A 255 -7.59 -30.68 -1.62
C ASN A 255 -8.77 -30.86 -0.65
N GLU A 256 -9.76 -30.00 -0.76
CA GLU A 256 -10.97 -30.01 0.05
C GLU A 256 -12.22 -30.29 -0.80
N PRO A 257 -12.44 -31.55 -1.23
CA PRO A 257 -13.53 -31.89 -2.17
C PRO A 257 -14.95 -31.64 -1.63
N ARG A 258 -15.07 -31.43 -0.32
CA ARG A 258 -16.35 -31.10 0.34
C ARG A 258 -16.62 -29.58 0.41
N SER A 259 -15.61 -28.74 0.13
CA SER A 259 -15.76 -27.29 0.09
C SER A 259 -16.41 -26.86 -1.21
N LYS A 260 -17.67 -26.39 -1.14
CA LYS A 260 -18.39 -25.86 -2.31
C LYS A 260 -17.69 -24.65 -2.93
N GLU A 261 -17.00 -23.86 -2.13
CA GLU A 261 -16.25 -22.69 -2.59
C GLU A 261 -15.06 -23.10 -3.45
N ILE A 262 -14.25 -24.06 -2.97
CA ILE A 262 -13.08 -24.55 -3.69
C ILE A 262 -13.49 -25.29 -4.97
N THR A 263 -14.50 -26.16 -4.90
CA THR A 263 -14.98 -26.88 -6.08
C THR A 263 -15.55 -25.94 -7.14
N SER A 264 -16.23 -24.87 -6.76
CA SER A 264 -16.70 -23.83 -7.69
C SER A 264 -15.54 -23.07 -8.35
N ARG A 265 -14.48 -22.75 -7.60
CA ARG A 265 -13.29 -22.07 -8.15
C ARG A 265 -12.50 -22.93 -9.13
N ILE A 266 -12.49 -24.25 -8.95
CA ILE A 266 -11.84 -25.20 -9.87
C ILE A 266 -12.65 -25.37 -11.17
N SER A 267 -13.97 -25.22 -11.09
CA SER A 267 -14.88 -25.44 -12.24
C SER A 267 -14.99 -24.20 -13.15
N ASN A 268 -14.54 -23.06 -12.71
CA ASN A 268 -14.50 -21.79 -13.47
C ASN A 268 -13.09 -21.51 -14.01
#